data_122782ad60e587f4c9f03a098d150d97
#
_entry.id   122782ad60e587f4c9f03a098d150d97
#
_cell.length_a   1.000
_cell.length_b   1.000
_cell.length_c   1.000
_cell.angle_alpha   90.00
_cell.angle_beta   90.00
_cell.angle_gamma   90.00
#
_symmetry.space_group_name_H-M   'P 1'
#
loop_
_entity.id
_entity.type
_entity.pdbx_description
1 polymer ?
#
loop_
_entity_poly.entity_id
_entity_poly.type
_entity_poly.pdbx_seq_one_letter_code
_entity_poly.pdbx_strand_id
1 'polypeptide(L)'
;MRRLFIIRKDLHLTGGKLAAMVGHCCEAYWTNLLRKCSVDNVVQVLDDRHKFRFIVDIDQDIWKEYVYGIFTKTICECANRNQLMKAVDIAKSLNLVELEDYGLINDRCLTELKPENPDGTTTVGIWFKPLPDDIAHQISKKFKLYRDPRQNQEESNGQQ
;
A
#
# COMPACT_ATOMS: atom_id res chain seq x y z
N MET A 1 7.77 -14.27 -0.38
CA MET A 1 7.51 -12.82 -0.65
C MET A 1 6.16 -12.37 -0.15
N ARG A 2 6.03 -11.12 0.30
CA ARG A 2 4.75 -10.51 0.68
C ARG A 2 4.71 -9.01 0.39
N ARG A 3 3.51 -8.47 0.22
CA ARG A 3 3.28 -7.02 0.21
C ARG A 3 2.95 -6.53 1.60
N LEU A 4 3.49 -5.38 1.95
CA LEU A 4 3.25 -4.72 3.23
C LEU A 4 2.50 -3.41 3.00
N PHE A 5 1.47 -3.16 3.80
CA PHE A 5 0.74 -1.90 3.85
C PHE A 5 0.71 -1.39 5.28
N ILE A 6 0.93 -0.10 5.47
CA ILE A 6 0.85 0.52 6.80
C ILE A 6 -0.16 1.65 6.70
N ILE A 7 -1.21 1.57 7.50
CA ILE A 7 -2.35 2.50 7.49
C ILE A 7 -2.40 3.28 8.80
N ARG A 8 -2.72 4.56 8.70
CA ARG A 8 -2.87 5.45 9.86
C ARG A 8 -4.14 5.12 10.63
N LYS A 9 -4.00 4.91 11.94
CA LYS A 9 -5.11 4.57 12.84
C LYS A 9 -5.82 5.81 13.40
N ASP A 10 -5.10 6.93 13.54
CA ASP A 10 -5.65 8.20 14.01
C ASP A 10 -6.73 8.80 13.10
N LEU A 11 -6.83 8.33 11.88
CA LEU A 11 -7.87 8.76 10.93
C LEU A 11 -9.24 8.10 11.20
N HIS A 12 -9.32 7.12 12.09
CA HIS A 12 -10.56 6.43 12.48
C HIS A 12 -11.43 6.00 11.30
N LEU A 13 -10.79 5.44 10.25
CA LEU A 13 -11.47 5.03 9.03
C LEU A 13 -12.58 4.04 9.33
N THR A 14 -13.76 4.24 8.73
CA THR A 14 -14.82 3.22 8.74
C THR A 14 -14.33 1.96 8.01
N GLY A 15 -14.98 0.82 8.26
CA GLY A 15 -14.60 -0.45 7.62
C GLY A 15 -14.59 -0.37 6.08
N GLY A 16 -15.57 0.32 5.50
CA GLY A 16 -15.64 0.54 4.05
C GLY A 16 -14.49 1.41 3.54
N LYS A 17 -14.18 2.51 4.24
CA LYS A 17 -13.08 3.40 3.86
C LYS A 17 -11.72 2.72 4.01
N LEU A 18 -11.52 1.95 5.10
CA LEU A 18 -10.32 1.15 5.30
C LEU A 18 -10.12 0.16 4.16
N ALA A 19 -11.17 -0.58 3.78
CA ALA A 19 -11.11 -1.53 2.68
C ALA A 19 -10.74 -0.83 1.35
N ALA A 20 -11.30 0.35 1.08
CA ALA A 20 -10.95 1.14 -0.09
C ALA A 20 -9.48 1.56 -0.08
N MET A 21 -8.96 2.03 1.07
CA MET A 21 -7.55 2.43 1.17
C MET A 21 -6.59 1.26 1.01
N VAL A 22 -6.92 0.09 1.57
CA VAL A 22 -6.16 -1.15 1.34
C VAL A 22 -6.23 -1.55 -0.14
N GLY A 23 -7.40 -1.41 -0.78
CA GLY A 23 -7.56 -1.59 -2.23
C GLY A 23 -6.62 -0.67 -3.02
N HIS A 24 -6.56 0.61 -2.70
CA HIS A 24 -5.61 1.55 -3.34
C HIS A 24 -4.15 1.12 -3.13
N CYS A 25 -3.78 0.65 -1.94
CA CYS A 25 -2.45 0.06 -1.72
C CYS A 25 -2.20 -1.16 -2.61
N CYS A 26 -3.22 -2.02 -2.81
CA CYS A 26 -3.10 -3.19 -3.69
C CYS A 26 -2.93 -2.81 -5.16
N GLU A 27 -3.56 -1.74 -5.61
CA GLU A 27 -3.49 -1.29 -7.01
C GLU A 27 -2.22 -0.48 -7.31
N ALA A 28 -1.72 0.29 -6.32
CA ALA A 28 -0.71 1.33 -6.54
C ALA A 28 0.57 0.80 -7.22
N TYR A 29 1.10 -0.35 -6.83
CA TYR A 29 2.29 -0.94 -7.46
C TYR A 29 2.04 -1.24 -8.94
N TRP A 30 0.95 -1.95 -9.25
CA TRP A 30 0.61 -2.35 -10.62
C TRP A 30 0.28 -1.17 -11.51
N THR A 31 -0.47 -0.19 -10.99
CA THR A 31 -0.78 1.03 -11.73
C THR A 31 0.45 1.87 -12.00
N ASN A 32 1.43 1.91 -11.08
CA ASN A 32 2.69 2.60 -11.32
C ASN A 32 3.53 1.89 -12.39
N LEU A 33 3.60 0.56 -12.39
CA LEU A 33 4.24 -0.19 -13.46
C LEU A 33 3.61 0.11 -14.83
N LEU A 34 2.27 0.08 -14.91
CA LEU A 34 1.56 0.39 -16.14
C LEU A 34 1.78 1.83 -16.60
N ARG A 35 1.78 2.81 -15.69
CA ARG A 35 2.07 4.21 -16.00
C ARG A 35 3.49 4.41 -16.53
N LYS A 36 4.48 3.74 -15.93
CA LYS A 36 5.87 3.78 -16.38
C LYS A 36 5.99 3.20 -17.80
N CYS A 37 5.35 2.08 -18.07
CA CYS A 37 5.32 1.48 -19.41
C CYS A 37 4.68 2.40 -20.48
N SER A 38 3.65 3.16 -20.11
CA SER A 38 2.97 4.07 -21.06
C SER A 38 3.82 5.27 -21.49
N VAL A 39 4.87 5.62 -20.74
CA VAL A 39 5.78 6.73 -21.07
C VAL A 39 6.96 6.24 -21.92
N ASP A 40 7.51 5.07 -21.62
CA ASP A 40 8.75 4.57 -22.18
C ASP A 40 8.56 3.54 -23.30
N ASN A 41 7.43 2.85 -23.35
CA ASN A 41 7.16 1.75 -24.27
C ASN A 41 5.82 1.91 -24.97
N VAL A 42 5.87 1.77 -26.27
CA VAL A 42 4.81 1.91 -27.24
C VAL A 42 3.51 1.28 -26.77
N VAL A 43 2.55 2.11 -26.43
CA VAL A 43 1.15 1.73 -26.36
C VAL A 43 0.67 1.42 -27.77
N GLN A 44 0.53 0.15 -28.13
CA GLN A 44 -0.20 -0.22 -29.32
C GLN A 44 -1.68 -0.06 -29.07
N VAL A 45 -2.30 0.93 -29.73
CA VAL A 45 -3.76 0.95 -29.87
C VAL A 45 -4.12 -0.22 -30.80
N LEU A 46 -4.76 -1.23 -30.25
CA LEU A 46 -5.22 -2.38 -31.02
C LEU A 46 -6.65 -2.12 -31.48
N ASP A 47 -6.81 -1.88 -32.76
CA ASP A 47 -8.07 -1.72 -33.49
C ASP A 47 -8.99 -0.57 -33.02
N ASP A 48 -10.16 -0.46 -33.64
CA ASP A 48 -11.20 0.54 -33.35
C ASP A 48 -11.85 0.45 -31.96
N ARG A 49 -11.39 -0.46 -31.11
CA ARG A 49 -11.99 -0.70 -29.78
C ARG A 49 -11.27 0.03 -28.63
N HIS A 50 -10.38 0.96 -28.93
CA HIS A 50 -9.63 1.73 -27.93
C HIS A 50 -8.91 0.86 -26.89
N LYS A 51 -8.34 -0.27 -27.28
CA LYS A 51 -7.57 -1.18 -26.42
C LYS A 51 -6.10 -0.78 -26.42
N PHE A 52 -5.51 -0.84 -25.24
CA PHE A 52 -4.08 -0.64 -25.06
C PHE A 52 -3.39 -1.97 -24.76
N ARG A 53 -2.23 -2.19 -25.35
CA ARG A 53 -1.35 -3.30 -24.99
C ARG A 53 -0.12 -2.73 -24.30
N PHE A 54 0.20 -3.23 -23.12
CA PHE A 54 1.39 -2.88 -22.37
C PHE A 54 2.36 -4.06 -22.34
N ILE A 55 3.65 -3.76 -22.43
CA ILE A 55 4.72 -4.72 -22.11
C ILE A 55 5.28 -4.28 -20.77
N VAL A 56 5.23 -5.14 -19.78
CA VAL A 56 5.65 -4.87 -18.41
C VAL A 56 6.76 -5.83 -18.04
N ASP A 57 7.92 -5.28 -17.66
CA ASP A 57 8.99 -6.06 -17.09
C ASP A 57 8.74 -6.28 -15.60
N ILE A 58 8.75 -7.53 -15.17
CA ILE A 58 8.54 -7.93 -13.77
C ILE A 58 9.73 -8.78 -13.34
N ASP A 59 10.28 -8.49 -12.17
CA ASP A 59 11.35 -9.30 -11.58
C ASP A 59 10.93 -10.76 -11.48
N GLN A 60 11.84 -11.67 -11.85
CA GLN A 60 11.58 -13.11 -11.88
C GLN A 60 11.09 -13.64 -10.53
N ASP A 61 11.64 -13.13 -9.42
CA ASP A 61 11.26 -13.55 -8.07
C ASP A 61 9.85 -13.07 -7.71
N ILE A 62 9.49 -11.84 -8.10
CA ILE A 62 8.12 -11.33 -7.94
C ILE A 62 7.15 -12.21 -8.74
N TRP A 63 7.52 -12.57 -9.97
CA TRP A 63 6.69 -13.45 -10.79
C TRP A 63 6.50 -14.83 -10.14
N LYS A 64 7.59 -15.49 -9.75
CA LYS A 64 7.54 -16.86 -9.21
C LYS A 64 6.93 -16.94 -7.81
N GLU A 65 7.36 -16.08 -6.89
CA GLU A 65 7.01 -16.21 -5.48
C GLU A 65 5.74 -15.46 -5.11
N TYR A 66 5.43 -14.34 -5.80
CA TYR A 66 4.27 -13.54 -5.48
C TYR A 66 3.12 -13.75 -6.46
N VAL A 67 3.32 -13.58 -7.77
CA VAL A 67 2.24 -13.70 -8.76
C VAL A 67 1.75 -15.13 -8.90
N TYR A 68 2.67 -16.09 -9.07
CA TYR A 68 2.36 -17.52 -9.11
C TYR A 68 2.19 -18.16 -7.73
N GLY A 69 2.70 -17.51 -6.69
CA GLY A 69 2.56 -17.95 -5.31
C GLY A 69 1.21 -17.56 -4.70
N ILE A 70 1.20 -17.31 -3.39
CA ILE A 70 -0.02 -17.03 -2.63
C ILE A 70 -0.32 -15.54 -2.44
N PHE A 71 0.40 -14.65 -3.13
CA PHE A 71 0.29 -13.18 -3.10
C PHE A 71 -0.08 -12.60 -1.72
N THR A 72 0.66 -13.05 -0.69
CA THR A 72 0.46 -12.68 0.72
C THR A 72 0.52 -11.17 0.93
N LYS A 73 -0.38 -10.67 1.76
CA LYS A 73 -0.42 -9.27 2.20
C LYS A 73 -0.40 -9.17 3.71
N THR A 74 0.34 -8.21 4.22
CA THR A 74 0.36 -7.87 5.65
C THR A 74 -0.08 -6.42 5.80
N ILE A 75 -1.10 -6.18 6.62
CA ILE A 75 -1.60 -4.85 6.91
C ILE A 75 -1.19 -4.50 8.34
N CYS A 76 -0.43 -3.43 8.49
CA CYS A 76 -0.02 -2.87 9.77
C CYS A 76 -0.72 -1.53 10.02
N GLU A 77 -0.76 -1.13 11.28
CA GLU A 77 -1.22 0.19 11.71
C GLU A 77 -0.07 1.05 12.19
N CYS A 78 -0.19 2.35 12.01
CA CYS A 78 0.63 3.36 12.66
C CYS A 78 -0.25 4.39 13.38
N ALA A 79 0.25 4.93 14.50
CA ALA A 79 -0.54 5.81 15.36
C ALA A 79 -0.90 7.16 14.71
N ASN A 80 -0.04 7.67 13.81
CA ASN A 80 -0.21 8.97 13.18
C ASN A 80 0.73 9.16 11.98
N ARG A 81 0.65 10.32 11.32
CA ARG A 81 1.49 10.68 10.19
C ARG A 81 3.00 10.59 10.49
N ASN A 82 3.43 11.08 11.65
CA ASN A 82 4.87 11.06 12.00
C ASN A 82 5.39 9.61 12.10
N GLN A 83 4.58 8.70 12.64
CA GLN A 83 4.95 7.29 12.68
C GLN A 83 4.91 6.66 11.28
N LEU A 84 3.99 7.07 10.41
CA LEU A 84 3.96 6.65 9.01
C LEU A 84 5.25 7.05 8.28
N MET A 85 5.74 8.29 8.49
CA MET A 85 6.97 8.76 7.85
C MET A 85 8.21 7.98 8.30
N LYS A 86 8.22 7.36 9.49
CA LYS A 86 9.30 6.43 9.89
C LYS A 86 9.35 5.20 8.98
N ALA A 87 8.23 4.77 8.39
CA ALA A 87 8.26 3.69 7.40
C ALA A 87 8.97 4.13 6.11
N VAL A 88 8.81 5.39 5.70
CA VAL A 88 9.54 5.99 4.58
C VAL A 88 11.04 6.04 4.89
N ASP A 89 11.43 6.46 6.10
CA ASP A 89 12.84 6.52 6.50
C ASP A 89 13.48 5.13 6.51
N ILE A 90 12.75 4.11 7.00
CA ILE A 90 13.22 2.72 6.97
C ILE A 90 13.36 2.24 5.51
N ALA A 91 12.37 2.52 4.64
CA ALA A 91 12.43 2.17 3.23
C ALA A 91 13.69 2.76 2.57
N LYS A 92 13.96 4.04 2.79
CA LYS A 92 15.18 4.72 2.29
C LYS A 92 16.46 4.08 2.83
N SER A 93 16.48 3.72 4.11
CA SER A 93 17.66 3.05 4.72
C SER A 93 17.92 1.65 4.15
N LEU A 94 16.91 1.03 3.57
CA LEU A 94 16.98 -0.25 2.86
C LEU A 94 17.20 -0.07 1.35
N ASN A 95 17.51 1.14 0.89
CA ASN A 95 17.72 1.51 -0.52
C ASN A 95 16.49 1.23 -1.41
N LEU A 96 15.28 1.25 -0.84
CA LEU A 96 14.05 1.16 -1.63
C LEU A 96 13.77 2.50 -2.31
N VAL A 97 13.31 2.44 -3.56
CA VAL A 97 13.06 3.60 -4.42
C VAL A 97 11.58 3.99 -4.37
N GLU A 98 11.32 5.28 -4.11
CA GLU A 98 9.97 5.83 -4.09
C GLU A 98 9.31 5.73 -5.48
N LEU A 99 8.02 5.40 -5.50
CA LEU A 99 7.18 5.12 -6.66
C LEU A 99 7.53 3.83 -7.44
N GLU A 100 8.67 3.20 -7.14
CA GLU A 100 9.02 1.88 -7.68
C GLU A 100 8.79 0.78 -6.66
N ASP A 101 9.37 0.92 -5.47
CA ASP A 101 9.34 -0.09 -4.43
C ASP A 101 8.31 0.21 -3.35
N TYR A 102 8.02 1.48 -3.11
CA TYR A 102 7.01 1.96 -2.15
C TYR A 102 6.45 3.32 -2.58
N GLY A 103 5.32 3.70 -1.96
CA GLY A 103 4.78 5.04 -2.13
C GLY A 103 3.64 5.34 -1.16
N LEU A 104 3.34 6.61 -1.00
CA LEU A 104 2.27 7.09 -0.13
C LEU A 104 0.90 6.99 -0.84
N ILE A 105 -0.14 6.72 -0.06
CA ILE A 105 -1.53 6.82 -0.49
C ILE A 105 -2.13 8.10 0.08
N ASN A 106 -2.55 8.98 -0.83
CA ASN A 106 -3.24 10.21 -0.50
C ASN A 106 -4.72 10.08 -0.90
N ASP A 107 -5.60 10.28 0.07
CA ASP A 107 -7.04 10.33 -0.14
C ASP A 107 -7.48 11.73 -0.53
N ARG A 108 -8.42 11.85 -1.46
CA ARG A 108 -8.97 13.12 -1.95
C ARG A 108 -9.95 13.78 -0.99
N CYS A 109 -10.24 13.19 0.14
CA CYS A 109 -11.13 13.72 1.17
C CYS A 109 -12.55 14.04 0.67
N LEU A 110 -13.07 13.24 -0.26
CA LEU A 110 -14.41 13.45 -0.83
C LEU A 110 -15.54 12.91 0.06
N THR A 111 -15.24 12.14 1.10
CA THR A 111 -16.23 11.47 1.95
C THR A 111 -16.01 11.74 3.44
N GLU A 112 -15.16 10.94 4.10
CA GLU A 112 -15.05 10.93 5.57
C GLU A 112 -13.91 11.81 6.10
N LEU A 113 -12.83 11.95 5.32
CA LEU A 113 -11.62 12.61 5.79
C LEU A 113 -11.64 14.11 5.53
N LYS A 114 -10.95 14.83 6.42
CA LYS A 114 -10.63 16.25 6.23
C LYS A 114 -9.24 16.39 5.61
N PRO A 115 -9.04 17.34 4.69
CA PRO A 115 -7.73 17.63 4.12
C PRO A 115 -6.68 18.01 5.17
N GLU A 116 -5.51 17.38 5.10
CA GLU A 116 -4.33 17.72 5.91
C GLU A 116 -3.21 18.33 5.06
N ASN A 117 -3.21 18.09 3.76
CA ASN A 117 -2.22 18.57 2.82
C ASN A 117 -2.72 19.83 2.09
N PRO A 118 -1.81 20.73 1.65
CA PRO A 118 -2.18 21.94 0.90
C PRO A 118 -2.92 21.69 -0.42
N ASP A 119 -2.75 20.50 -1.01
CA ASP A 119 -3.41 20.06 -2.24
C ASP A 119 -4.84 19.50 -2.02
N GLY A 120 -5.37 19.62 -0.80
CA GLY A 120 -6.70 19.14 -0.46
C GLY A 120 -6.78 17.63 -0.17
N THR A 121 -5.65 16.96 0.00
CA THR A 121 -5.60 15.52 0.28
C THR A 121 -5.21 15.21 1.72
N THR A 122 -5.34 13.95 2.12
CA THR A 122 -4.80 13.43 3.39
C THR A 122 -3.99 12.17 3.14
N THR A 123 -2.75 12.13 3.65
CA THR A 123 -1.90 10.95 3.56
C THR A 123 -2.40 9.88 4.52
N VAL A 124 -2.88 8.75 3.99
CA VAL A 124 -3.57 7.70 4.74
C VAL A 124 -2.66 6.52 5.08
N GLY A 125 -1.74 6.20 4.19
CA GLY A 125 -0.89 5.02 4.35
C GLY A 125 0.27 4.98 3.37
N ILE A 126 1.01 3.87 3.44
CA ILE A 126 2.13 3.55 2.56
C ILE A 126 1.95 2.13 2.03
N TRP A 127 2.26 1.94 0.77
CA TRP A 127 2.32 0.64 0.11
C TRP A 127 3.76 0.26 -0.20
N PHE A 128 4.02 -1.04 -0.26
CA PHE A 128 5.28 -1.61 -0.74
C PHE A 128 5.00 -2.60 -1.88
N LYS A 129 5.94 -2.72 -2.83
CA LYS A 129 5.95 -3.81 -3.82
C LYS A 129 6.02 -5.17 -3.12
N PRO A 130 5.87 -6.29 -3.82
CA PRO A 130 6.24 -7.59 -3.24
C PRO A 130 7.70 -7.57 -2.79
N LEU A 131 7.93 -7.73 -1.49
CA LEU A 131 9.26 -7.72 -0.87
C LEU A 131 9.62 -9.12 -0.38
N PRO A 132 10.91 -9.50 -0.40
CA PRO A 132 11.41 -10.64 0.36
C PRO A 132 10.96 -10.56 1.82
N ASP A 133 10.70 -11.71 2.46
CA ASP A 133 10.10 -11.74 3.80
C ASP A 133 10.97 -11.11 4.88
N ASP A 134 12.29 -11.22 4.75
CA ASP A 134 13.26 -10.59 5.65
C ASP A 134 13.22 -9.06 5.54
N ILE A 135 13.16 -8.51 4.33
CA ILE A 135 13.03 -7.06 4.09
C ILE A 135 11.68 -6.56 4.61
N ALA A 136 10.59 -7.23 4.27
CA ALA A 136 9.26 -6.89 4.78
C ALA A 136 9.21 -6.95 6.32
N HIS A 137 9.92 -7.91 6.94
CA HIS A 137 10.00 -8.01 8.40
C HIS A 137 10.81 -6.87 9.02
N GLN A 138 11.90 -6.44 8.43
CA GLN A 138 12.68 -5.30 8.92
C GLN A 138 11.83 -4.03 9.03
N ILE A 139 10.89 -3.84 8.12
CA ILE A 139 9.94 -2.72 8.14
C ILE A 139 8.83 -3.02 9.17
N SER A 140 8.12 -4.13 9.01
CA SER A 140 6.89 -4.42 9.76
C SER A 140 7.10 -4.60 11.26
N LYS A 141 8.27 -5.06 11.73
CA LYS A 141 8.58 -5.23 13.16
C LYS A 141 8.46 -3.94 14.00
N LYS A 142 8.40 -2.79 13.35
CA LYS A 142 8.22 -1.47 13.99
C LYS A 142 6.76 -1.04 14.08
N PHE A 143 5.84 -1.82 13.51
CA PHE A 143 4.42 -1.51 13.42
C PHE A 143 3.59 -2.70 13.92
N LYS A 144 2.43 -2.42 14.52
CA LYS A 144 1.50 -3.48 14.93
C LYS A 144 0.68 -3.95 13.74
N LEU A 145 0.25 -5.21 13.75
CA LEU A 145 -0.77 -5.66 12.82
C LEU A 145 -2.04 -4.83 13.02
N TYR A 146 -2.69 -4.47 11.92
CA TYR A 146 -3.93 -3.73 11.98
C TYR A 146 -5.02 -4.56 12.65
N ARG A 147 -5.63 -4.02 13.71
CA ARG A 147 -6.72 -4.68 14.45
C ARG A 147 -7.96 -3.81 14.43
N ASP A 148 -9.13 -4.44 14.23
CA ASP A 148 -10.42 -3.76 14.39
C ASP A 148 -10.56 -3.30 15.86
N PRO A 149 -10.89 -2.03 16.11
CA PRO A 149 -11.12 -1.53 17.47
C PRO A 149 -12.16 -2.31 18.26
N ARG A 150 -13.13 -2.95 17.60
CA ARG A 150 -14.18 -3.75 18.23
C ARG A 150 -13.66 -5.03 18.89
N GLN A 151 -12.60 -5.62 18.38
CA GLN A 151 -12.00 -6.82 18.97
C GLN A 151 -11.38 -6.57 20.34
N ASN A 152 -10.96 -5.35 20.63
CA ASN A 152 -10.39 -4.98 21.94
C ASN A 152 -11.46 -4.82 23.03
N GLN A 153 -12.75 -4.68 22.69
CA GLN A 153 -13.85 -4.57 23.67
C GLN A 153 -14.35 -5.94 24.14
N GLU A 154 -14.24 -6.98 23.32
CA GLU A 154 -14.63 -8.33 23.69
C GLU A 154 -13.62 -8.97 24.66
N GLU A 155 -12.33 -8.71 24.51
CA GLU A 155 -11.29 -9.20 25.43
C GLU A 155 -11.38 -8.56 26.83
N SER A 156 -11.89 -7.32 26.93
CA SER A 156 -12.07 -6.64 28.22
C SER A 156 -13.35 -7.05 28.97
N ASN A 157 -14.39 -7.51 28.26
CA ASN A 157 -15.66 -7.94 28.85
C ASN A 157 -15.72 -9.44 29.17
N GLY A 158 -14.76 -10.23 28.72
CA GLY A 158 -14.67 -11.68 29.00
C GLY A 158 -13.90 -12.06 30.26
N GLN A 159 -13.44 -11.07 31.05
CA GLN A 159 -12.70 -11.28 32.31
C GLN A 159 -13.49 -10.82 33.57
N GLN A 160 -14.82 -10.79 33.51
CA GLN A 160 -15.65 -10.60 34.70
C GLN A 160 -16.39 -11.87 35.06
#